data_e71e0f46ad9555cb33f4cc2a358e9211
#
_entry.id   e71e0f46ad9555cb33f4cc2a358e9211
#
_cell.length_a   1.000
_cell.length_b   1.000
_cell.length_c   1.000
_cell.angle_alpha   90.00
_cell.angle_beta   90.00
_cell.angle_gamma   90.00
#
_symmetry.space_group_name_H-M   'P 1'
#
loop_
_entity.id
_entity.type
_entity.pdbx_description
1 polymer ?
#
loop_
_entity_poly.entity_id
_entity_poly.type
_entity_poly.pdbx_seq_one_letter_code
_entity_poly.pdbx_strand_id
1 'polypeptide(L)'
;MDELKKLRNDLDMCDEILIDALRMRCQIIQEITNYKQKNGLPIYQAEEEERKKSKMLAKLDDYEYKKSIMAVYDSVLHRSQRI
;
A
#
# COMPACT_ATOMS: atom_id res chain seq x y z
N MET A 1 29.16 -1.89 -18.88
CA MET A 1 27.75 -2.15 -18.44
C MET A 1 27.27 -1.12 -17.45
N ASP A 2 27.70 0.10 -17.67
CA ASP A 2 27.41 1.18 -16.75
C ASP A 2 25.92 1.51 -16.70
N GLU A 3 25.25 1.41 -17.85
CA GLU A 3 23.81 1.68 -17.91
C GLU A 3 22.98 0.65 -17.15
N LEU A 4 23.31 -0.63 -17.26
CA LEU A 4 22.60 -1.67 -16.52
C LEU A 4 22.83 -1.52 -15.02
N LYS A 5 24.05 -1.20 -14.62
CA LYS A 5 24.41 -0.95 -13.23
C LYS A 5 23.61 0.24 -12.68
N LYS A 6 23.52 1.32 -13.47
CA LYS A 6 22.74 2.51 -13.10
C LYS A 6 21.26 2.15 -12.91
N LEU A 7 20.68 1.40 -13.85
CA LEU A 7 19.28 1.00 -13.76
C LEU A 7 19.02 0.13 -12.54
N ARG A 8 19.94 -0.78 -12.21
CA ARG A 8 19.83 -1.60 -11.00
C ARG A 8 19.91 -0.77 -9.73
N ASN A 9 20.77 0.25 -9.71
CA ASN A 9 20.85 1.17 -8.58
C ASN A 9 19.55 1.97 -8.44
N ASP A 10 18.97 2.41 -9.55
CA ASP A 10 17.68 3.11 -9.54
C ASP A 10 16.57 2.20 -8.99
N LEU A 11 16.58 0.92 -9.36
CA LEU A 11 15.62 -0.06 -8.86
C LEU A 11 15.80 -0.27 -7.35
N ASP A 12 17.05 -0.37 -6.88
CA ASP A 12 17.33 -0.50 -5.44
C ASP A 12 16.77 0.68 -4.66
N MET A 13 16.94 1.89 -5.18
CA MET A 13 16.37 3.09 -4.55
C MET A 13 14.84 3.04 -4.50
N CYS A 14 14.22 2.58 -5.59
CA CYS A 14 12.78 2.41 -5.65
C CYS A 14 12.30 1.39 -4.59
N ASP A 15 13.01 0.27 -4.45
CA ASP A 15 12.68 -0.76 -3.48
C ASP A 15 12.81 -0.24 -2.04
N GLU A 16 13.81 0.60 -1.77
CA GLU A 16 13.95 1.24 -0.45
C GLU A 16 12.75 2.14 -0.13
N ILE A 17 12.31 2.91 -1.12
CA ILE A 17 11.10 3.75 -0.97
C ILE A 17 9.88 2.89 -0.68
N LEU A 18 9.75 1.78 -1.39
CA LEU A 18 8.63 0.84 -1.19
C LEU A 18 8.63 0.28 0.24
N ILE A 19 9.78 -0.18 0.72
CA ILE A 19 9.90 -0.74 2.08
C ILE A 19 9.62 0.33 3.14
N ASP A 20 10.13 1.54 2.94
CA ASP A 20 9.86 2.65 3.86
C ASP A 20 8.38 3.02 3.90
N ALA A 21 7.72 3.01 2.73
CA ALA A 21 6.29 3.26 2.64
C ALA A 21 5.47 2.18 3.36
N LEU A 22 5.86 0.91 3.22
CA LEU A 22 5.21 -0.20 3.91
C LEU A 22 5.39 -0.11 5.43
N ARG A 23 6.59 0.28 5.89
CA ARG A 23 6.85 0.49 7.31
C ARG A 23 5.98 1.61 7.87
N MET A 24 5.92 2.73 7.17
CA MET A 24 5.06 3.86 7.56
C MET A 24 3.61 3.44 7.63
N ARG A 25 3.17 2.65 6.65
CA ARG A 25 1.81 2.13 6.60
C ARG A 25 1.48 1.28 7.83
N CYS A 26 2.39 0.42 8.24
CA CYS A 26 2.21 -0.40 9.45
C CYS A 26 2.05 0.48 10.70
N GLN A 27 2.83 1.53 10.83
CA GLN A 27 2.74 2.46 11.95
C GLN A 27 1.40 3.19 11.98
N ILE A 28 0.94 3.66 10.83
CA ILE A 28 -0.34 4.35 10.72
C ILE A 28 -1.51 3.42 11.06
N ILE A 29 -1.46 2.17 10.60
CA ILE A 29 -2.49 1.18 10.90
C ILE A 29 -2.54 0.89 12.40
N GLN A 30 -1.40 0.84 13.06
CA GLN A 30 -1.37 0.68 14.53
C GLN A 30 -2.05 1.85 15.21
N GLU A 31 -1.81 3.07 14.74
CA GLU A 31 -2.46 4.27 15.28
C GLU A 31 -3.97 4.23 15.04
N ILE A 32 -4.41 3.80 13.87
CA ILE A 32 -5.83 3.63 13.54
C ILE A 32 -6.45 2.60 14.48
N THR A 33 -5.80 1.47 14.69
CA THR A 33 -6.27 0.41 15.58
C THR A 33 -6.42 0.93 17.00
N ASN A 34 -5.44 1.66 17.50
CA ASN A 34 -5.47 2.26 18.84
C ASN A 34 -6.63 3.24 18.98
N TYR A 35 -6.84 4.08 17.97
CA TYR A 35 -7.93 5.04 17.96
C TYR A 35 -9.29 4.34 17.99
N LYS A 36 -9.48 3.31 17.17
CA LYS A 36 -10.72 2.54 17.13
C LYS A 36 -11.02 1.87 18.47
N GLN A 37 -10.02 1.27 19.10
CA GLN A 37 -10.19 0.64 20.41
C GLN A 37 -10.57 1.66 21.47
N LYS A 38 -9.90 2.80 21.46
CA LYS A 38 -10.15 3.87 22.44
C LYS A 38 -11.56 4.45 22.30
N ASN A 39 -12.09 4.50 21.09
CA ASN A 39 -13.38 5.14 20.80
C ASN A 39 -14.50 4.13 20.55
N GLY A 40 -14.27 2.84 20.80
CA GLY A 40 -15.30 1.81 20.67
C GLY A 40 -15.78 1.59 19.25
N LEU A 41 -14.90 1.82 18.26
CA LEU A 41 -15.23 1.63 16.86
C LEU A 41 -14.89 0.22 16.39
N PRO A 42 -15.61 -0.32 15.38
CA PRO A 42 -15.26 -1.62 14.81
C PRO A 42 -13.86 -1.62 14.22
N ILE A 43 -13.09 -2.66 14.51
CA ILE A 43 -11.72 -2.79 14.00
C ILE A 43 -11.72 -2.98 12.48
N TYR A 44 -12.61 -3.83 11.96
CA TYR A 44 -12.72 -4.09 10.54
C TYR A 44 -13.92 -3.35 9.95
N GLN A 45 -13.65 -2.57 8.91
CA GLN A 45 -14.66 -1.81 8.17
C GLN A 45 -14.47 -2.07 6.67
N ALA A 46 -15.30 -2.95 6.11
CA ALA A 46 -15.16 -3.40 4.72
C ALA A 46 -15.28 -2.26 3.70
N GLU A 47 -16.13 -1.28 3.97
CA GLU A 47 -16.32 -0.13 3.08
C GLU A 47 -15.04 0.71 2.93
N GLU A 48 -14.18 0.73 3.93
CA GLU A 48 -12.91 1.46 3.84
C GLU A 48 -11.94 0.78 2.90
N GLU A 49 -11.91 -0.55 2.90
CA GLU A 49 -11.10 -1.32 1.95
C GLU A 49 -11.56 -1.08 0.52
N GLU A 50 -12.87 -1.08 0.28
CA GLU A 50 -13.44 -0.80 -1.03
C GLU A 50 -13.13 0.62 -1.51
N ARG A 51 -13.21 1.60 -0.61
CA ARG A 51 -12.86 2.99 -0.92
C ARG A 51 -11.42 3.10 -1.40
N LYS A 52 -10.50 2.44 -0.70
CA LYS A 52 -9.07 2.46 -1.04
C LYS A 52 -8.81 1.80 -2.38
N LYS A 53 -9.43 0.66 -2.65
CA LYS A 53 -9.29 -0.03 -3.94
C LYS A 53 -9.76 0.86 -5.08
N SER A 54 -10.93 1.46 -4.95
CA SER A 54 -11.49 2.34 -5.98
C SER A 54 -10.58 3.54 -6.24
N LYS A 55 -10.05 4.15 -5.19
CA LYS A 55 -9.14 5.29 -5.29
C LYS A 55 -7.87 4.93 -6.06
N MET A 56 -7.28 3.78 -5.75
CA MET A 56 -6.03 3.35 -6.39
C MET A 56 -6.25 2.90 -7.82
N LEU A 57 -7.38 2.24 -8.10
CA LEU A 57 -7.75 1.87 -9.46
C LEU A 57 -7.87 3.11 -10.34
N ALA A 58 -8.52 4.17 -9.84
CA ALA A 58 -8.67 5.42 -10.59
C ALA A 58 -7.31 6.06 -10.88
N LYS A 59 -6.38 5.99 -9.91
CA LYS A 59 -5.03 6.51 -10.10
C LYS A 59 -4.23 5.77 -11.17
N LEU A 60 -4.50 4.48 -11.34
CA LEU A 60 -3.81 3.61 -12.30
C LEU A 60 -4.58 3.45 -13.61
N ASP A 61 -5.65 4.20 -13.81
CA ASP A 61 -6.43 4.10 -15.03
C ASP A 61 -5.53 4.38 -16.24
N ASP A 62 -5.69 3.58 -17.30
CA ASP A 62 -4.89 3.64 -18.52
C ASP A 62 -3.41 3.25 -18.38
N TYR A 63 -2.98 2.82 -17.20
CA TYR A 63 -1.59 2.40 -16.99
C TYR A 63 -1.42 0.91 -17.32
N GLU A 64 -0.40 0.58 -18.15
CA GLU A 64 -0.23 -0.80 -18.64
C GLU A 64 0.07 -1.82 -17.55
N TYR A 65 0.69 -1.41 -16.43
CA TYR A 65 1.01 -2.31 -15.32
C TYR A 65 -0.05 -2.33 -14.23
N LYS A 66 -1.23 -1.80 -14.50
CA LYS A 66 -2.33 -1.70 -13.54
C LYS A 66 -2.63 -3.02 -12.85
N LYS A 67 -2.77 -4.11 -13.63
CA LYS A 67 -3.09 -5.44 -13.07
C LYS A 67 -2.04 -5.91 -12.07
N SER A 68 -0.76 -5.77 -12.43
CA SER A 68 0.34 -6.19 -11.58
C SER A 68 0.41 -5.38 -10.29
N ILE A 69 0.26 -4.07 -10.40
CA ILE A 69 0.30 -3.18 -9.24
C ILE A 69 -0.89 -3.44 -8.33
N MET A 70 -2.09 -3.61 -8.88
CA MET A 70 -3.28 -3.88 -8.07
C MET A 70 -3.22 -5.24 -7.39
N ALA A 71 -2.59 -6.24 -8.00
CA ALA A 71 -2.38 -7.53 -7.35
C ALA A 71 -1.52 -7.39 -6.10
N VAL A 72 -0.46 -6.57 -6.18
CA VAL A 72 0.40 -6.28 -5.01
C VAL A 72 -0.38 -5.49 -3.97
N TYR A 73 -1.12 -4.46 -4.38
CA TYR A 73 -1.90 -3.64 -3.47
C TYR A 73 -2.99 -4.45 -2.77
N ASP A 74 -3.66 -5.35 -3.46
CA ASP A 74 -4.63 -6.27 -2.86
C ASP A 74 -3.99 -7.11 -1.76
N SER A 75 -2.75 -7.57 -1.97
CA SER A 75 -2.01 -8.29 -0.94
C SER A 75 -1.72 -7.40 0.27
N VAL A 76 -1.34 -6.15 0.04
CA VAL A 76 -1.10 -5.17 1.12
C VAL A 76 -2.38 -4.95 1.92
N LEU A 77 -3.52 -4.75 1.25
CA LEU A 77 -4.80 -4.56 1.92
C LEU A 77 -5.21 -5.79 2.73
N HIS A 78 -5.04 -6.98 2.15
CA HIS A 78 -5.39 -8.24 2.83
C HIS A 78 -4.60 -8.41 4.13
N ARG A 79 -3.32 -8.02 4.14
CA ARG A 79 -2.46 -8.14 5.31
C ARG A 79 -2.71 -7.06 6.36
N SER A 80 -3.52 -6.06 6.06
CA SER A 80 -3.77 -4.92 6.94
C SER A 80 -5.25 -4.54 6.98
N GLN A 81 -6.11 -5.51 7.25
CA GLN A 81 -7.57 -5.31 7.24
C GLN A 81 -8.10 -4.43 8.37
N ARG A 82 -7.24 -3.86 9.19
CA ARG A 82 -7.63 -3.01 10.33
C ARG A 82 -7.77 -1.53 9.99
N ILE A 83 -7.68 -1.20 8.74
CA ILE A 83 -7.74 0.19 8.27
C ILE A 83 -9.08 0.89 8.52
#